data_f984dbbf6633ee32e48597fd911ab915
#
_entry.id   f984dbbf6633ee32e48597fd911ab915
#
_cell.length_a   1.000
_cell.length_b   1.000
_cell.length_c   1.000
_cell.angle_alpha   90.00
_cell.angle_beta   90.00
_cell.angle_gamma   90.00
#
_symmetry.space_group_name_H-M   'P 1'
#
loop_
_entity.id
_entity.type
_entity.pdbx_description
1 polymer ?
#
loop_
_entity_poly.entity_id
_entity_poly.type
_entity_poly.pdbx_seq_one_letter_code
_entity_poly.pdbx_strand_id
1 'polypeptide(L)'
;MNLSNWNPYLKLDDYGSTCMAQQTYEPLVSPDEKIFCKNYSFPNNYQYMDTSDRPLYTEDVVDWFFNNEVEYLNKFSEKSYAPEVIDIDFKNRKIYLKWYGNSCNQIINSGQEWPQEQWHQQIKDIILDQYNEGVYKLTMYPHCHYIDNDNNMRSIDWYGCVQVNNPYVEEKYMQGIIHETAQFRLEETGKAIDSVLNIETMFKRSLGEHVLWGNQNMSYIYKEIFNE
;
A
#
# COMPACT_ATOMS: atom_id res chain seq x y z
N MET A 1 -5.69 -9.95 20.39
CA MET A 1 -5.32 -8.76 21.22
C MET A 1 -6.52 -7.84 21.39
N ASN A 2 -6.66 -7.14 22.53
CA ASN A 2 -7.72 -6.14 22.75
C ASN A 2 -7.22 -4.79 22.23
N LEU A 3 -7.96 -4.17 21.31
CA LEU A 3 -7.61 -2.91 20.65
C LEU A 3 -8.22 -1.66 21.31
N SER A 4 -8.97 -1.80 22.41
CA SER A 4 -9.75 -0.70 23.01
C SER A 4 -8.93 0.52 23.46
N ASN A 5 -7.63 0.38 23.64
CA ASN A 5 -6.69 1.42 24.05
C ASN A 5 -5.57 1.67 23.04
N TRP A 6 -5.73 1.19 21.81
CA TRP A 6 -4.77 1.45 20.74
C TRP A 6 -5.03 2.82 20.11
N ASN A 7 -3.95 3.47 19.67
CA ASN A 7 -4.01 4.79 19.07
C ASN A 7 -4.25 4.70 17.58
N PRO A 8 -5.23 5.43 17.01
CA PRO A 8 -5.35 5.58 15.57
C PRO A 8 -4.08 6.19 14.99
N TYR A 9 -3.60 5.64 13.88
CA TYR A 9 -2.45 6.16 13.16
C TYR A 9 -2.90 6.80 11.84
N LEU A 10 -2.66 8.09 11.69
CA LEU A 10 -2.97 8.81 10.45
C LEU A 10 -1.82 8.65 9.46
N LYS A 11 -2.04 7.85 8.42
CA LYS A 11 -1.17 7.86 7.24
C LYS A 11 -1.51 9.08 6.39
N LEU A 12 -0.53 9.92 6.15
CA LEU A 12 -0.67 11.04 5.25
C LEU A 12 -0.04 10.69 3.90
N ASP A 13 -0.70 11.08 2.82
CA ASP A 13 -0.17 11.00 1.46
C ASP A 13 0.90 12.07 1.22
N ASP A 14 1.42 12.12 -0.01
CA ASP A 14 2.48 13.06 -0.41
C ASP A 14 2.03 14.53 -0.38
N TYR A 15 0.73 14.78 -0.27
CA TYR A 15 0.13 16.11 -0.18
C TYR A 15 -0.30 16.48 1.24
N GLY A 16 0.00 15.64 2.24
CA GLY A 16 -0.44 15.82 3.63
C GLY A 16 -1.92 15.53 3.87
N SER A 17 -2.60 14.95 2.88
CA SER A 17 -3.98 14.49 3.00
C SER A 17 -4.03 13.06 3.57
N THR A 18 -5.18 12.68 4.11
CA THR A 18 -5.39 11.33 4.62
C THR A 18 -5.25 10.31 3.48
N CYS A 19 -4.28 9.39 3.62
CA CYS A 19 -4.00 8.40 2.59
C CYS A 19 -5.22 7.48 2.34
N MET A 20 -5.48 7.18 1.06
CA MET A 20 -6.55 6.27 0.64
C MET A 20 -6.41 4.85 1.23
N ALA A 21 -5.19 4.41 1.58
CA ALA A 21 -4.96 3.15 2.27
C ALA A 21 -5.78 3.00 3.56
N GLN A 22 -6.09 4.11 4.23
CA GLN A 22 -6.96 4.11 5.42
C GLN A 22 -8.42 3.72 5.11
N GLN A 23 -8.80 3.69 3.85
CA GLN A 23 -10.12 3.18 3.45
C GLN A 23 -10.17 1.65 3.42
N THR A 24 -9.02 1.02 3.26
CA THR A 24 -8.90 -0.43 3.13
C THR A 24 -8.85 -1.10 4.50
N TYR A 25 -8.22 -0.47 5.47
CA TYR A 25 -8.12 -0.96 6.85
C TYR A 25 -8.00 0.20 7.83
N GLU A 26 -8.36 -0.03 9.10
CA GLU A 26 -8.12 0.90 10.19
C GLU A 26 -6.68 0.71 10.70
N PRO A 27 -5.80 1.72 10.57
CA PRO A 27 -4.44 1.66 11.09
C PRO A 27 -4.40 2.03 12.57
N LEU A 28 -3.88 1.13 13.40
CA LEU A 28 -3.78 1.31 14.84
C LEU A 28 -2.35 1.04 15.31
N VAL A 29 -1.88 1.80 16.30
CA VAL A 29 -0.58 1.60 16.95
C VAL A 29 -0.79 1.26 18.42
N SER A 30 -0.09 0.26 18.92
CA SER A 30 -0.14 -0.13 20.33
C SER A 30 0.31 1.02 21.24
N PRO A 31 -0.19 1.09 22.50
CA PRO A 31 0.16 2.16 23.43
C PRO A 31 1.66 2.27 23.76
N ASP A 32 2.40 1.18 23.59
CA ASP A 32 3.86 1.13 23.78
C ASP A 32 4.65 1.37 22.47
N GLU A 33 3.94 1.70 21.39
CA GLU A 33 4.51 2.01 20.07
C GLU A 33 5.42 0.90 19.48
N LYS A 34 5.10 -0.38 19.77
CA LYS A 34 5.87 -1.50 19.24
C LYS A 34 5.17 -2.27 18.14
N ILE A 35 3.84 -2.20 18.09
CA ILE A 35 3.02 -3.00 17.19
C ILE A 35 2.11 -2.07 16.38
N PHE A 36 2.07 -2.31 15.08
CA PHE A 36 1.13 -1.72 14.14
C PHE A 36 0.07 -2.76 13.79
N CYS A 37 -1.20 -2.42 13.94
CA CYS A 37 -2.32 -3.29 13.57
C CYS A 37 -3.02 -2.73 12.34
N LYS A 38 -3.18 -3.57 11.34
CA LYS A 38 -4.09 -3.36 10.21
C LYS A 38 -5.40 -4.07 10.53
N ASN A 39 -6.44 -3.31 10.82
CA ASN A 39 -7.74 -3.84 11.18
C ASN A 39 -8.70 -3.76 9.99
N TYR A 40 -8.90 -4.87 9.27
CA TYR A 40 -9.81 -5.01 8.13
C TYR A 40 -11.24 -5.32 8.61
N SER A 41 -11.79 -4.49 9.50
CA SER A 41 -13.14 -4.69 10.02
C SER A 41 -14.20 -4.18 9.07
N PHE A 42 -15.38 -4.84 9.08
CA PHE A 42 -16.55 -4.42 8.33
C PHE A 42 -17.75 -4.25 9.30
N PRO A 43 -18.57 -3.19 9.15
CA PRO A 43 -18.41 -2.04 8.26
C PRO A 43 -17.21 -1.16 8.66
N ASN A 44 -16.56 -0.59 7.68
CA ASN A 44 -15.45 0.30 7.91
C ASN A 44 -15.97 1.63 8.48
N ASN A 45 -15.99 1.76 9.79
CA ASN A 45 -16.36 2.99 10.49
C ASN A 45 -15.20 4.00 10.43
N TYR A 46 -14.90 4.50 9.24
CA TYR A 46 -13.90 5.57 9.10
C TYR A 46 -14.49 6.90 9.54
N GLN A 47 -14.23 7.28 10.79
CA GLN A 47 -14.65 8.54 11.39
C GLN A 47 -14.02 9.78 10.73
N TYR A 48 -13.04 9.59 9.83
CA TYR A 48 -12.18 10.65 9.33
C TYR A 48 -12.41 11.00 7.85
N MET A 49 -13.39 10.39 7.20
CA MET A 49 -13.58 10.58 5.76
C MET A 49 -15.00 11.00 5.46
N ASP A 50 -15.14 12.07 4.68
CA ASP A 50 -16.41 12.38 4.04
C ASP A 50 -16.76 11.22 3.09
N THR A 51 -17.76 10.43 3.47
CA THR A 51 -18.15 9.21 2.77
C THR A 51 -19.17 9.45 1.66
N SER A 52 -19.53 10.71 1.40
CA SER A 52 -20.63 11.04 0.48
C SER A 52 -20.40 10.60 -0.96
N ASP A 53 -19.14 10.48 -1.40
CA ASP A 53 -18.79 10.20 -2.79
C ASP A 53 -18.02 8.90 -3.00
N ARG A 54 -18.02 7.96 -2.02
CA ARG A 54 -17.19 6.76 -2.08
C ARG A 54 -18.00 5.49 -2.20
N PRO A 55 -17.56 4.54 -3.03
CA PRO A 55 -18.16 3.23 -3.05
C PRO A 55 -18.00 2.58 -1.66
N LEU A 56 -19.11 2.12 -1.10
CA LEU A 56 -19.07 1.30 0.11
C LEU A 56 -18.37 0.00 -0.24
N TYR A 57 -17.26 -0.30 0.43
CA TYR A 57 -16.65 -1.60 0.31
C TYR A 57 -17.62 -2.66 0.83
N THR A 58 -17.88 -3.65 0.01
CA THR A 58 -18.64 -4.82 0.37
C THR A 58 -17.76 -5.80 1.17
N GLU A 59 -18.35 -6.74 1.87
CA GLU A 59 -17.60 -7.67 2.71
C GLU A 59 -16.63 -8.53 1.89
N ASP A 60 -17.00 -8.90 0.67
CA ASP A 60 -16.14 -9.65 -0.26
C ASP A 60 -14.90 -8.84 -0.70
N VAL A 61 -15.03 -7.53 -0.85
CA VAL A 61 -13.88 -6.65 -1.15
C VAL A 61 -12.93 -6.56 0.04
N VAL A 62 -13.45 -6.41 1.25
CA VAL A 62 -12.64 -6.39 2.48
C VAL A 62 -11.93 -7.73 2.70
N ASP A 63 -12.63 -8.84 2.46
CA ASP A 63 -12.06 -10.19 2.52
C ASP A 63 -10.93 -10.36 1.50
N TRP A 64 -11.14 -9.86 0.28
CA TRP A 64 -10.11 -9.92 -0.76
C TRP A 64 -8.85 -9.14 -0.34
N PHE A 65 -8.98 -7.91 0.16
CA PHE A 65 -7.84 -7.13 0.62
C PHE A 65 -7.08 -7.82 1.74
N PHE A 66 -7.79 -8.33 2.74
CA PHE A 66 -7.16 -9.03 3.85
C PHE A 66 -6.41 -10.29 3.39
N ASN A 67 -7.07 -11.13 2.60
CA ASN A 67 -6.47 -12.38 2.12
C ASN A 67 -5.28 -12.12 1.19
N ASN A 68 -5.40 -11.13 0.32
CA ASN A 68 -4.32 -10.73 -0.58
C ASN A 68 -3.10 -10.22 0.21
N GLU A 69 -3.31 -9.38 1.21
CA GLU A 69 -2.23 -8.92 2.10
C GLU A 69 -1.53 -10.11 2.77
N VAL A 70 -2.28 -11.03 3.35
CA VAL A 70 -1.74 -12.22 4.03
C VAL A 70 -0.96 -13.11 3.07
N GLU A 71 -1.49 -13.35 1.87
CA GLU A 71 -0.82 -14.17 0.85
C GLU A 71 0.57 -13.60 0.52
N TYR A 72 0.66 -12.32 0.21
CA TYR A 72 1.92 -11.71 -0.19
C TYR A 72 2.88 -11.44 0.98
N LEU A 73 2.39 -11.16 2.18
CA LEU A 73 3.22 -11.15 3.39
C LEU A 73 3.90 -12.50 3.62
N ASN A 74 3.16 -13.61 3.45
CA ASN A 74 3.72 -14.95 3.57
C ASN A 74 4.72 -15.25 2.43
N LYS A 75 4.38 -14.91 1.18
CA LYS A 75 5.25 -15.12 0.02
C LYS A 75 6.61 -14.46 0.20
N PHE A 76 6.64 -13.26 0.74
CA PHE A 76 7.86 -12.46 0.87
C PHE A 76 8.46 -12.45 2.29
N SER A 77 7.98 -13.30 3.20
CA SER A 77 8.37 -13.29 4.63
C SER A 77 9.88 -13.37 4.86
N GLU A 78 10.63 -14.07 4.00
CA GLU A 78 12.09 -14.24 4.10
C GLU A 78 12.89 -13.08 3.47
N LYS A 79 12.23 -12.13 2.82
CA LYS A 79 12.91 -11.00 2.19
C LYS A 79 13.23 -9.91 3.22
N SER A 80 14.41 -9.30 3.09
CA SER A 80 14.89 -8.26 4.02
C SER A 80 13.98 -7.03 4.10
N TYR A 81 13.20 -6.77 3.04
CA TYR A 81 12.25 -5.66 2.98
C TYR A 81 10.83 -6.02 3.45
N ALA A 82 10.55 -7.28 3.78
CA ALA A 82 9.28 -7.65 4.35
C ALA A 82 9.16 -7.10 5.78
N PRO A 83 7.96 -6.66 6.22
CA PRO A 83 7.76 -6.27 7.60
C PRO A 83 7.77 -7.52 8.49
N GLU A 84 8.19 -7.37 9.74
CA GLU A 84 8.08 -8.43 10.72
C GLU A 84 6.61 -8.62 11.11
N VAL A 85 6.04 -9.78 10.76
CA VAL A 85 4.67 -10.17 11.13
C VAL A 85 4.70 -10.75 12.54
N ILE A 86 3.94 -10.15 13.46
CA ILE A 86 3.86 -10.59 14.86
C ILE A 86 2.74 -11.61 15.02
N ASP A 87 1.56 -11.35 14.41
CA ASP A 87 0.39 -12.22 14.52
C ASP A 87 -0.61 -11.92 13.40
N ILE A 88 -1.45 -12.90 13.06
CA ILE A 88 -2.57 -12.74 12.11
C ILE A 88 -3.82 -13.34 12.73
N ASP A 89 -4.81 -12.51 13.00
CA ASP A 89 -6.15 -12.92 13.48
C ASP A 89 -7.10 -13.07 12.28
N PHE A 90 -7.14 -14.27 11.73
CA PHE A 90 -8.01 -14.59 10.58
C PHE A 90 -9.50 -14.40 10.89
N LYS A 91 -9.92 -14.65 12.14
CA LYS A 91 -11.32 -14.54 12.54
C LYS A 91 -11.84 -13.10 12.50
N ASN A 92 -10.97 -12.16 12.90
CA ASN A 92 -11.33 -10.75 13.00
C ASN A 92 -10.64 -9.91 11.92
N ARG A 93 -9.98 -10.53 10.93
CA ARG A 93 -9.26 -9.89 9.82
C ARG A 93 -8.28 -8.82 10.30
N LYS A 94 -7.36 -9.20 11.19
CA LYS A 94 -6.35 -8.28 11.72
C LYS A 94 -4.95 -8.81 11.46
N ILE A 95 -4.06 -7.91 11.06
CA ILE A 95 -2.65 -8.21 10.85
C ILE A 95 -1.85 -7.34 11.81
N TYR A 96 -1.02 -7.95 12.62
CA TYR A 96 -0.16 -7.29 13.59
C TYR A 96 1.28 -7.34 13.07
N LEU A 97 1.84 -6.17 12.82
CA LEU A 97 3.20 -5.97 12.32
C LEU A 97 4.03 -5.27 13.39
N LYS A 98 5.34 -5.42 13.35
CA LYS A 98 6.24 -4.57 14.09
C LYS A 98 6.06 -3.10 13.65
N TRP A 99 6.06 -2.20 14.62
CA TRP A 99 6.03 -0.76 14.34
C TRP A 99 7.44 -0.22 14.09
N TYR A 100 7.59 0.57 13.06
CA TYR A 100 8.88 1.14 12.63
C TYR A 100 8.95 2.67 12.77
N GLY A 101 7.92 3.31 13.33
CA GLY A 101 7.87 4.76 13.48
C GLY A 101 7.32 5.49 12.26
N ASN A 102 7.98 6.57 11.86
CA ASN A 102 7.54 7.39 10.75
C ASN A 102 7.75 6.70 9.40
N SER A 103 6.79 6.86 8.49
CA SER A 103 6.96 6.43 7.10
C SER A 103 8.05 7.26 6.38
N CYS A 104 8.57 6.71 5.28
CA CYS A 104 9.51 7.46 4.44
C CYS A 104 8.93 8.80 3.98
N ASN A 105 7.63 8.84 3.68
CA ASN A 105 6.95 10.08 3.30
C ASN A 105 6.98 11.14 4.42
N GLN A 106 6.70 10.74 5.66
CA GLN A 106 6.75 11.67 6.80
C GLN A 106 8.17 12.22 7.01
N ILE A 107 9.19 11.40 6.81
CA ILE A 107 10.59 11.82 6.92
C ILE A 107 10.96 12.77 5.78
N ILE A 108 10.62 12.45 4.54
CA ILE A 108 10.87 13.30 3.36
C ILE A 108 10.22 14.69 3.54
N ASN A 109 8.97 14.72 4.01
CA ASN A 109 8.19 15.96 4.14
C ASN A 109 8.47 16.73 5.45
N SER A 110 9.23 16.16 6.38
CA SER A 110 9.62 16.85 7.62
C SER A 110 10.64 17.99 7.41
N GLY A 111 11.25 18.07 6.22
CA GLY A 111 12.35 18.99 5.93
C GLY A 111 13.70 18.53 6.52
N GLN A 112 13.78 17.33 7.08
CA GLN A 112 15.04 16.73 7.52
C GLN A 112 15.82 16.19 6.32
N GLU A 113 17.14 16.17 6.42
CA GLU A 113 17.97 15.45 5.46
C GLU A 113 17.64 13.95 5.51
N TRP A 114 17.51 13.35 4.35
CA TRP A 114 17.30 11.92 4.21
C TRP A 114 18.24 11.35 3.14
N PRO A 115 18.65 10.08 3.25
CA PRO A 115 19.65 9.49 2.35
C PRO A 115 19.03 9.12 1.00
N GLN A 116 18.77 10.14 0.17
CA GLN A 116 18.00 10.04 -1.07
C GLN A 116 18.51 8.94 -2.00
N GLU A 117 19.80 8.91 -2.32
CA GLU A 117 20.39 7.92 -3.23
C GLU A 117 20.21 6.49 -2.69
N GLN A 118 20.45 6.29 -1.39
CA GLN A 118 20.31 4.99 -0.74
C GLN A 118 18.85 4.51 -0.77
N TRP A 119 17.89 5.37 -0.47
CA TRP A 119 16.48 4.99 -0.47
C TRP A 119 15.98 4.73 -1.89
N HIS A 120 16.41 5.53 -2.87
CA HIS A 120 16.09 5.28 -4.28
C HIS A 120 16.67 3.93 -4.75
N GLN A 121 17.86 3.57 -4.33
CA GLN A 121 18.42 2.26 -4.65
C GLN A 121 17.65 1.14 -3.96
N GLN A 122 17.33 1.26 -2.67
CA GLN A 122 16.55 0.25 -1.95
C GLN A 122 15.17 0.05 -2.57
N ILE A 123 14.43 1.11 -2.89
CA ILE A 123 13.10 0.97 -3.50
C ILE A 123 13.18 0.36 -4.90
N LYS A 124 14.20 0.71 -5.68
CA LYS A 124 14.46 0.08 -6.97
C LYS A 124 14.68 -1.43 -6.80
N ASP A 125 15.56 -1.83 -5.90
CA ASP A 125 15.87 -3.24 -5.66
C ASP A 125 14.64 -4.02 -5.19
N ILE A 126 13.80 -3.43 -4.34
CA ILE A 126 12.53 -4.01 -3.89
C ILE A 126 11.57 -4.21 -5.08
N ILE A 127 11.39 -3.21 -5.92
CA ILE A 127 10.49 -3.30 -7.08
C ILE A 127 10.96 -4.38 -8.05
N LEU A 128 12.25 -4.41 -8.36
CA LEU A 128 12.84 -5.39 -9.27
C LEU A 128 12.75 -6.81 -8.70
N ASP A 129 13.02 -7.00 -7.42
CA ASP A 129 12.91 -8.31 -6.78
C ASP A 129 11.46 -8.81 -6.80
N GLN A 130 10.48 -7.95 -6.47
CA GLN A 130 9.06 -8.31 -6.52
C GLN A 130 8.60 -8.66 -7.94
N TYR A 131 9.03 -7.91 -8.94
CA TYR A 131 8.73 -8.20 -10.34
C TYR A 131 9.34 -9.53 -10.78
N ASN A 132 10.59 -9.81 -10.44
CA ASN A 132 11.27 -11.07 -10.73
C ASN A 132 10.63 -12.29 -10.04
N GLU A 133 10.03 -12.06 -8.87
CA GLU A 133 9.20 -13.06 -8.17
C GLU A 133 7.77 -13.18 -8.75
N GLY A 134 7.51 -12.50 -9.85
CA GLY A 134 6.25 -12.56 -10.58
C GLY A 134 5.12 -11.72 -9.96
N VAL A 135 5.43 -10.60 -9.31
CA VAL A 135 4.44 -9.77 -8.60
C VAL A 135 4.52 -8.30 -9.02
N TYR A 136 3.38 -7.74 -9.42
CA TYR A 136 3.15 -6.31 -9.47
C TYR A 136 2.64 -5.83 -8.11
N LYS A 137 3.39 -4.97 -7.43
CA LYS A 137 2.92 -4.26 -6.22
C LYS A 137 2.59 -2.83 -6.58
N LEU A 138 1.34 -2.43 -6.45
CA LEU A 138 0.89 -1.08 -6.83
C LEU A 138 1.16 -0.02 -5.76
N THR A 139 1.31 -0.44 -4.50
CA THR A 139 1.51 0.44 -3.35
C THR A 139 3.00 0.75 -3.13
N MET A 140 3.65 1.41 -4.11
CA MET A 140 5.08 1.73 -4.08
C MET A 140 5.40 3.15 -3.59
N TYR A 141 4.42 3.83 -3.01
CA TYR A 141 4.54 5.19 -2.49
C TYR A 141 5.40 5.26 -1.20
N PRO A 142 6.09 6.38 -0.93
CA PRO A 142 6.91 6.53 0.28
C PRO A 142 6.14 6.30 1.59
N HIS A 143 4.83 6.57 1.62
CA HIS A 143 3.99 6.33 2.80
C HIS A 143 3.70 4.83 3.05
N CYS A 144 4.00 3.94 2.09
CA CYS A 144 3.91 2.48 2.24
C CYS A 144 5.25 1.84 2.62
N HIS A 145 6.25 2.65 2.94
CA HIS A 145 7.58 2.20 3.31
C HIS A 145 8.07 2.87 4.58
N TYR A 146 8.83 2.13 5.38
CA TYR A 146 9.39 2.54 6.66
C TYR A 146 10.86 2.15 6.72
N ILE A 147 11.61 2.76 7.60
CA ILE A 147 13.03 2.44 7.81
C ILE A 147 13.20 1.82 9.19
N ASP A 148 13.82 0.66 9.26
CA ASP A 148 14.17 0.04 10.53
C ASP A 148 15.45 0.63 11.15
N ASN A 149 15.79 0.16 12.35
CA ASN A 149 16.95 0.65 13.10
C ASN A 149 18.30 0.37 12.41
N ASP A 150 18.34 -0.59 11.47
CA ASP A 150 19.52 -0.95 10.68
C ASP A 150 19.55 -0.23 9.33
N ASN A 151 18.68 0.76 9.15
CA ASN A 151 18.50 1.55 7.94
C ASN A 151 18.04 0.74 6.71
N ASN A 152 17.36 -0.38 6.93
CA ASN A 152 16.73 -1.16 5.86
C ASN A 152 15.28 -0.71 5.66
N MET A 153 14.91 -0.60 4.39
CA MET A 153 13.52 -0.28 4.03
C MET A 153 12.60 -1.47 4.28
N ARG A 154 11.47 -1.21 4.92
CA ARG A 154 10.40 -2.17 5.19
C ARG A 154 9.16 -1.78 4.41
N SER A 155 8.72 -2.64 3.52
CA SER A 155 7.57 -2.41 2.66
C SER A 155 6.31 -2.97 3.29
N ILE A 156 5.27 -2.17 3.43
CA ILE A 156 3.94 -2.58 3.89
C ILE A 156 2.89 -2.41 2.79
N ASP A 157 1.61 -2.66 3.10
CA ASP A 157 0.50 -2.51 2.16
C ASP A 157 0.60 -3.46 0.95
N TRP A 158 0.64 -4.75 1.25
CA TRP A 158 0.72 -5.82 0.25
C TRP A 158 -0.64 -6.17 -0.38
N TYR A 159 -1.73 -5.62 0.15
CA TYR A 159 -3.08 -5.84 -0.38
C TYR A 159 -3.24 -5.43 -1.86
N GLY A 160 -2.37 -4.54 -2.36
CA GLY A 160 -2.34 -4.09 -3.75
C GLY A 160 -1.42 -4.92 -4.66
N CYS A 161 -1.10 -6.15 -4.30
CA CYS A 161 -0.27 -7.02 -5.12
C CYS A 161 -1.09 -7.87 -6.08
N VAL A 162 -0.55 -8.09 -7.28
CA VAL A 162 -1.16 -8.93 -8.33
C VAL A 162 -0.07 -9.72 -9.05
N GLN A 163 -0.40 -10.91 -9.51
CA GLN A 163 0.55 -11.77 -10.23
C GLN A 163 0.84 -11.24 -11.64
N VAL A 164 2.11 -11.25 -12.05
CA VAL A 164 2.55 -10.81 -13.39
C VAL A 164 1.94 -11.66 -14.51
N ASN A 165 1.80 -12.95 -14.28
CA ASN A 165 1.22 -13.88 -15.28
C ASN A 165 -0.32 -13.86 -15.33
N ASN A 166 -0.98 -13.18 -14.38
CA ASN A 166 -2.42 -12.95 -14.37
C ASN A 166 -2.71 -11.51 -13.89
N PRO A 167 -2.43 -10.48 -14.72
CA PRO A 167 -2.50 -9.08 -14.30
C PRO A 167 -3.91 -8.49 -14.37
N TYR A 168 -4.94 -9.30 -14.39
CA TYR A 168 -6.32 -8.84 -14.53
C TYR A 168 -7.07 -8.95 -13.21
N VAL A 169 -7.62 -7.84 -12.73
CA VAL A 169 -8.38 -7.77 -11.48
C VAL A 169 -9.66 -6.96 -11.69
N GLU A 170 -10.75 -7.37 -11.05
CA GLU A 170 -11.99 -6.60 -11.06
C GLU A 170 -11.77 -5.23 -10.41
N GLU A 171 -12.33 -4.19 -11.02
CA GLU A 171 -12.13 -2.80 -10.58
C GLU A 171 -12.52 -2.57 -9.12
N LYS A 172 -13.58 -3.24 -8.64
CA LYS A 172 -14.04 -3.12 -7.26
C LYS A 172 -12.95 -3.42 -6.22
N TYR A 173 -12.00 -4.32 -6.55
CA TYR A 173 -10.87 -4.66 -5.68
C TYR A 173 -9.72 -3.65 -5.73
N MET A 174 -9.72 -2.75 -6.71
CA MET A 174 -8.66 -1.77 -6.90
C MET A 174 -9.03 -0.35 -6.46
N GLN A 175 -10.28 -0.09 -6.15
CA GLN A 175 -10.78 1.26 -5.83
C GLN A 175 -10.07 1.91 -4.63
N GLY A 176 -9.61 1.13 -3.64
CA GLY A 176 -8.86 1.64 -2.49
C GLY A 176 -7.36 1.78 -2.72
N ILE A 177 -6.85 1.35 -3.87
CA ILE A 177 -5.41 1.31 -4.17
C ILE A 177 -5.03 2.43 -5.12
N ILE A 178 -5.93 2.81 -6.03
CA ILE A 178 -5.63 3.73 -7.12
C ILE A 178 -6.67 4.83 -7.16
N HIS A 179 -6.35 5.91 -6.50
CA HIS A 179 -7.18 7.10 -6.40
C HIS A 179 -7.65 7.64 -7.77
N GLU A 180 -6.79 7.58 -8.76
CA GLU A 180 -7.05 8.17 -10.08
C GLU A 180 -7.85 7.26 -11.01
N THR A 181 -7.94 5.96 -10.72
CA THR A 181 -8.62 5.03 -11.62
C THR A 181 -10.11 5.27 -11.66
N ALA A 182 -10.73 5.54 -10.52
CA ALA A 182 -12.15 5.84 -10.45
C ALA A 182 -12.48 7.18 -11.13
N GLN A 183 -11.64 8.21 -10.92
CA GLN A 183 -11.83 9.53 -11.50
C GLN A 183 -11.53 9.54 -13.00
N PHE A 184 -10.44 8.92 -13.43
CA PHE A 184 -10.04 8.79 -14.82
C PHE A 184 -11.07 8.02 -15.66
N ARG A 185 -11.70 6.99 -15.12
CA ARG A 185 -12.72 6.22 -15.84
C ARG A 185 -14.08 6.86 -15.88
N LEU A 186 -14.48 7.60 -14.85
CA LEU A 186 -15.69 8.44 -14.89
C LEU A 186 -15.59 9.48 -16.02
N GLU A 187 -14.41 10.03 -16.25
CA GLU A 187 -14.16 11.01 -17.30
C GLU A 187 -14.02 10.38 -18.70
N GLU A 188 -13.37 9.21 -18.84
CA GLU A 188 -13.12 8.60 -20.17
C GLU A 188 -14.21 7.64 -20.64
N THR A 189 -14.89 6.93 -19.78
CA THR A 189 -15.68 5.77 -20.24
C THR A 189 -17.16 5.81 -19.88
N GLY A 190 -17.59 6.56 -18.88
CA GLY A 190 -18.99 6.54 -18.38
C GLY A 190 -19.50 5.13 -18.03
N LYS A 191 -18.62 4.14 -17.84
CA LYS A 191 -18.94 2.73 -17.65
C LYS A 191 -18.93 2.31 -16.18
N ALA A 192 -19.81 1.35 -15.90
CA ALA A 192 -20.09 0.81 -14.57
C ALA A 192 -18.91 0.07 -13.92
N ILE A 193 -19.02 -0.07 -12.62
CA ILE A 193 -18.10 -0.55 -11.58
C ILE A 193 -17.60 -2.02 -11.77
N ASP A 194 -18.05 -2.76 -12.78
CA ASP A 194 -17.72 -4.18 -12.99
C ASP A 194 -16.67 -4.44 -14.09
N SER A 195 -15.85 -3.47 -14.38
CA SER A 195 -14.80 -3.64 -15.39
C SER A 195 -13.56 -4.34 -14.83
N VAL A 196 -12.88 -5.07 -15.69
CA VAL A 196 -11.60 -5.72 -15.38
C VAL A 196 -10.46 -4.77 -15.73
N LEU A 197 -9.54 -4.57 -14.78
CA LEU A 197 -8.37 -3.71 -14.92
C LEU A 197 -7.14 -4.53 -15.34
N ASN A 198 -6.35 -3.97 -16.24
CA ASN A 198 -5.02 -4.49 -16.56
C ASN A 198 -4.00 -3.84 -15.61
N ILE A 199 -3.53 -4.61 -14.64
CA ILE A 199 -2.62 -4.15 -13.60
C ILE A 199 -1.22 -3.85 -14.13
N GLU A 200 -0.76 -4.51 -15.18
CA GLU A 200 0.51 -4.16 -15.82
C GLU A 200 0.50 -2.71 -16.32
N THR A 201 -0.56 -2.34 -17.04
CA THR A 201 -0.72 -0.96 -17.53
C THR A 201 -0.76 0.05 -16.37
N MET A 202 -1.43 -0.30 -15.29
CA MET A 202 -1.52 0.56 -14.11
C MET A 202 -0.19 0.68 -13.36
N PHE A 203 0.54 -0.41 -13.22
CA PHE A 203 1.86 -0.44 -12.63
C PHE A 203 2.85 0.43 -13.43
N LYS A 204 2.85 0.28 -14.75
CA LYS A 204 3.63 1.12 -15.67
C LYS A 204 3.34 2.61 -15.45
N ARG A 205 2.07 2.97 -15.47
CA ARG A 205 1.63 4.36 -15.29
C ARG A 205 1.98 4.88 -13.89
N SER A 206 1.74 4.09 -12.85
CA SER A 206 2.06 4.45 -11.47
C SER A 206 3.54 4.79 -11.31
N LEU A 207 4.45 3.93 -11.77
CA LEU A 207 5.89 4.20 -11.68
C LEU A 207 6.33 5.41 -12.52
N GLY A 208 5.71 5.62 -13.69
CA GLY A 208 6.09 6.69 -14.60
C GLY A 208 5.58 8.08 -14.22
N GLU A 209 4.40 8.17 -13.60
CA GLU A 209 3.69 9.44 -13.45
C GLU A 209 3.37 9.79 -12.00
N HIS A 210 3.04 8.81 -11.15
CA HIS A 210 2.38 9.07 -9.88
C HIS A 210 3.21 8.75 -8.64
N VAL A 211 4.11 7.78 -8.70
CA VAL A 211 4.96 7.44 -7.55
C VAL A 211 6.15 8.37 -7.48
N LEU A 212 6.12 9.29 -6.53
CA LEU A 212 7.19 10.25 -6.27
C LEU A 212 7.91 9.91 -4.98
N TRP A 213 9.25 9.86 -5.04
CA TRP A 213 10.14 9.79 -3.90
C TRP A 213 10.91 11.11 -3.79
N GLY A 214 10.39 12.02 -2.97
CA GLY A 214 10.75 13.41 -3.01
C GLY A 214 10.31 14.05 -4.34
N ASN A 215 11.24 14.60 -5.11
CA ASN A 215 10.95 15.22 -6.41
C ASN A 215 11.22 14.28 -7.60
N GLN A 216 11.52 13.01 -7.37
CA GLN A 216 11.89 12.06 -8.41
C GLN A 216 10.81 10.99 -8.59
N ASN A 217 10.33 10.80 -9.82
CA ASN A 217 9.48 9.65 -10.16
C ASN A 217 10.32 8.38 -10.38
N MET A 218 9.61 7.24 -10.47
CA MET A 218 10.24 5.93 -10.62
C MET A 218 10.31 5.45 -12.08
N SER A 219 10.17 6.35 -13.05
CA SER A 219 10.14 6.01 -14.49
C SER A 219 11.38 5.28 -14.99
N TYR A 220 12.54 5.50 -14.37
CA TYR A 220 13.77 4.79 -14.71
C TYR A 220 13.70 3.29 -14.37
N ILE A 221 12.97 2.91 -13.31
CA ILE A 221 12.74 1.50 -12.95
C ILE A 221 11.81 0.84 -13.98
N TYR A 222 10.77 1.56 -14.38
CA TYR A 222 9.86 1.13 -15.42
C TYR A 222 10.60 0.78 -16.73
N LYS A 223 11.51 1.63 -17.19
CA LYS A 223 12.31 1.40 -18.39
C LYS A 223 13.20 0.16 -18.28
N GLU A 224 13.74 -0.11 -17.11
CA GLU A 224 14.55 -1.30 -16.85
C GLU A 224 13.71 -2.60 -16.89
N ILE A 225 12.51 -2.58 -16.30
CA ILE A 225 11.61 -3.74 -16.30
C ILE A 225 11.09 -4.08 -17.69
N PHE A 226 10.69 -3.08 -18.47
CA PHE A 226 9.97 -3.29 -19.73
C PHE A 226 10.84 -3.08 -20.97
N ASN A 227 12.14 -2.81 -20.83
CA ASN A 227 13.10 -2.59 -21.90
C ASN A 227 12.67 -1.47 -22.90
N GLU A 228 12.10 -0.38 -22.39
CA GLU A 228 11.61 0.78 -23.14
C GLU A 228 12.50 2.02 -23.01
#